data_bc383fdd4b0497cd74efab9eede99310
#
_entry.id   bc383fdd4b0497cd74efab9eede99310
#
_cell.length_a   1.000
_cell.length_b   1.000
_cell.length_c   1.000
_cell.angle_alpha   90.00
_cell.angle_beta   90.00
_cell.angle_gamma   90.00
#
_symmetry.space_group_name_H-M   'P 1'
#
loop_
_entity.id
_entity.type
_entity.pdbx_description
1 polymer ?
#
loop_
_entity_poly.entity_id
_entity_poly.type
_entity_poly.pdbx_seq_one_letter_code
_entity_poly.pdbx_strand_id
1 'polypeptide(L)'
;PPGIEAFLPIGAFMGLKYFLGTGAVDPLHPAGFIIFASILVTSLLFQRGFCSWICPVGTMSEWAWRFGDWIKSKFNSKVSYWLEKFPVKLTCGLSMITTPIVTLLLLNMITFASFKSPSMKYIFPFMIAAIVIPFVLPRKIWPARVEDSIARAWKYTLLAFFTVNIVIKMSAAQLGMIFEKAPYMKVADIKMMHFFLNLSMLAIIVLSLIFFFSIFNKNYWCRYFCPYGALIGVLGWASAIRIVRNKKTCIDCSKCTVACPVYIEVEKKNIVYDVECLGCYDCVDSCPVNGALDMKLLGFGKKIHYAVYAGLVVGLFVVFMNTARFTGYWHNNVSVQEYTELVQDLDNPRFKHKQGKFEIE
;
A
#
# COMPACT_ATOMS: atom_id res chain seq x y z
N PRO A 1 -3.45 0.56 -21.89
CA PRO A 1 -4.68 -0.20 -21.58
C PRO A 1 -5.22 0.16 -20.20
N PRO A 2 -6.51 0.59 -20.08
CA PRO A 2 -7.04 1.19 -18.84
C PRO A 2 -6.84 0.36 -17.56
N GLY A 3 -6.96 -0.97 -17.65
CA GLY A 3 -6.76 -1.85 -16.47
C GLY A 3 -5.34 -1.85 -15.91
N ILE A 4 -4.33 -1.58 -16.73
CA ILE A 4 -2.93 -1.54 -16.32
C ILE A 4 -2.59 -0.22 -15.61
N GLU A 5 -3.32 0.85 -15.91
CA GLU A 5 -3.16 2.14 -15.25
C GLU A 5 -3.40 2.05 -13.72
N ALA A 6 -4.16 1.05 -13.26
CA ALA A 6 -4.33 0.75 -11.84
C ALA A 6 -2.99 0.45 -11.13
N PHE A 7 -1.98 -0.01 -11.86
CA PHE A 7 -0.64 -0.30 -11.36
C PHE A 7 0.32 0.90 -11.46
N LEU A 8 -0.18 2.08 -11.85
CA LEU A 8 0.56 3.34 -11.91
C LEU A 8 0.15 4.31 -10.78
N PRO A 9 0.31 3.94 -9.49
CA PRO A 9 -0.21 4.75 -8.37
C PRO A 9 0.41 6.13 -8.28
N ILE A 10 1.67 6.30 -8.72
CA ILE A 10 2.36 7.58 -8.73
C ILE A 10 1.74 8.49 -9.81
N GLY A 11 1.54 7.98 -11.02
CA GLY A 11 0.87 8.70 -12.11
C GLY A 11 -0.55 9.11 -11.73
N ALA A 12 -1.30 8.20 -11.13
CA ALA A 12 -2.65 8.48 -10.65
C ALA A 12 -2.70 9.56 -9.55
N PHE A 13 -1.70 9.58 -8.66
CA PHE A 13 -1.56 10.63 -7.64
C PHE A 13 -1.17 11.99 -8.25
N MET A 14 -0.32 12.00 -9.28
CA MET A 14 -0.04 13.20 -10.07
C MET A 14 -1.31 13.70 -10.78
N GLY A 15 -2.08 12.82 -11.39
CA GLY A 15 -3.37 13.12 -12.03
C GLY A 15 -4.39 13.71 -11.03
N LEU A 16 -4.46 13.17 -9.81
CA LEU A 16 -5.32 13.74 -8.76
C LEU A 16 -4.90 15.17 -8.41
N LYS A 17 -3.62 15.43 -8.23
CA LYS A 17 -3.12 16.79 -7.95
C LYS A 17 -3.40 17.73 -9.12
N TYR A 18 -3.19 17.28 -10.35
CA TYR A 18 -3.49 18.06 -11.55
C TYR A 18 -4.97 18.43 -11.60
N PHE A 19 -5.86 17.46 -11.37
CA PHE A 19 -7.30 17.69 -11.30
C PHE A 19 -7.70 18.69 -10.22
N LEU A 20 -7.16 18.57 -9.01
CA LEU A 20 -7.46 19.50 -7.91
C LEU A 20 -6.97 20.94 -8.18
N GLY A 21 -5.91 21.09 -8.99
CA GLY A 21 -5.35 22.41 -9.32
C GLY A 21 -5.93 23.06 -10.57
N THR A 22 -6.45 22.28 -11.53
CA THR A 22 -6.91 22.78 -12.85
C THR A 22 -8.37 22.47 -13.14
N GLY A 23 -8.98 21.52 -12.42
CA GLY A 23 -10.30 20.97 -12.75
C GLY A 23 -10.32 20.02 -13.95
N ALA A 24 -9.19 19.81 -14.63
CA ALA A 24 -9.08 18.95 -15.80
C ALA A 24 -8.55 17.56 -15.44
N VAL A 25 -9.08 16.52 -16.10
CA VAL A 25 -8.59 15.14 -15.95
C VAL A 25 -7.34 14.96 -16.82
N ASP A 26 -6.38 14.17 -16.33
CA ASP A 26 -5.18 13.78 -17.09
C ASP A 26 -5.58 13.10 -18.42
N PRO A 27 -5.15 13.64 -19.58
CA PRO A 27 -5.54 13.10 -20.89
C PRO A 27 -4.86 11.77 -21.24
N LEU A 28 -3.73 11.43 -20.58
CA LEU A 28 -2.95 10.23 -20.89
C LEU A 28 -3.36 9.02 -20.06
N HIS A 29 -3.69 9.23 -18.78
CA HIS A 29 -4.04 8.16 -17.85
C HIS A 29 -5.34 8.45 -17.07
N PRO A 30 -6.45 8.74 -17.77
CA PRO A 30 -7.70 9.09 -17.11
C PRO A 30 -8.28 7.92 -16.30
N ALA A 31 -8.13 6.68 -16.77
CA ALA A 31 -8.58 5.50 -16.04
C ALA A 31 -7.80 5.32 -14.71
N GLY A 32 -6.50 5.54 -14.72
CA GLY A 32 -5.67 5.48 -13.51
C GLY A 32 -6.13 6.48 -12.45
N PHE A 33 -6.41 7.72 -12.86
CA PHE A 33 -6.97 8.74 -11.97
C PHE A 33 -8.33 8.31 -11.38
N ILE A 34 -9.26 7.82 -12.20
CA ILE A 34 -10.61 7.40 -11.75
C ILE A 34 -10.51 6.20 -10.79
N ILE A 35 -9.70 5.20 -11.12
CA ILE A 35 -9.45 4.04 -10.25
C ILE A 35 -8.89 4.53 -8.91
N PHE A 36 -7.92 5.43 -8.92
CA PHE A 36 -7.32 5.98 -7.72
C PHE A 36 -8.35 6.74 -6.87
N ALA A 37 -9.13 7.63 -7.49
CA ALA A 37 -10.19 8.38 -6.83
C ALA A 37 -11.23 7.43 -6.19
N SER A 38 -11.65 6.39 -6.91
CA SER A 38 -12.59 5.39 -6.39
C SER A 38 -12.05 4.67 -5.14
N ILE A 39 -10.75 4.37 -5.12
CA ILE A 39 -10.11 3.72 -3.98
C ILE A 39 -10.01 4.67 -2.78
N LEU A 40 -9.71 5.96 -3.00
CA LEU A 40 -9.70 6.96 -1.93
C LEU A 40 -11.09 7.14 -1.30
N VAL A 41 -12.13 7.27 -2.13
CA VAL A 41 -13.52 7.38 -1.67
C VAL A 41 -13.95 6.10 -0.94
N THR A 42 -13.64 4.93 -1.50
CA THR A 42 -13.91 3.65 -0.84
C THR A 42 -13.24 3.60 0.55
N SER A 43 -12.02 4.11 0.68
CA SER A 43 -11.30 4.09 1.96
C SER A 43 -11.91 5.04 2.99
N LEU A 44 -12.37 6.21 2.58
CA LEU A 44 -13.07 7.16 3.44
C LEU A 44 -14.37 6.57 4.00
N LEU A 45 -15.09 5.78 3.20
CA LEU A 45 -16.38 5.21 3.60
C LEU A 45 -16.22 3.86 4.32
N PHE A 46 -15.32 2.99 3.84
CA PHE A 46 -15.22 1.57 4.19
C PHE A 46 -13.85 1.17 4.73
N GLN A 47 -13.10 2.08 5.39
CA GLN A 47 -11.74 1.79 5.86
C GLN A 47 -10.84 1.34 4.70
N ARG A 48 -9.99 0.34 4.92
CA ARG A 48 -9.17 -0.26 3.85
C ARG A 48 -9.91 -1.40 3.13
N GLY A 49 -11.25 -1.30 2.97
CA GLY A 49 -12.07 -2.33 2.35
C GLY A 49 -11.62 -2.72 0.94
N PHE A 50 -11.08 -1.78 0.17
CA PHE A 50 -10.47 -2.10 -1.13
C PHE A 50 -9.38 -3.18 -1.02
N CYS A 51 -8.51 -3.12 0.01
CA CYS A 51 -7.41 -4.09 0.18
C CYS A 51 -7.88 -5.52 0.45
N SER A 52 -9.01 -5.69 1.13
CA SER A 52 -9.53 -7.01 1.51
C SER A 52 -10.54 -7.59 0.52
N TRP A 53 -11.21 -6.75 -0.29
CA TRP A 53 -12.32 -7.22 -1.12
C TRP A 53 -12.09 -7.08 -2.63
N ILE A 54 -11.15 -6.23 -3.06
CA ILE A 54 -10.93 -5.97 -4.49
C ILE A 54 -9.48 -6.19 -4.89
N CYS A 55 -8.50 -5.81 -4.04
CA CYS A 55 -7.09 -5.82 -4.42
C CYS A 55 -6.55 -7.25 -4.63
N PRO A 56 -6.06 -7.57 -5.85
CA PRO A 56 -5.54 -8.92 -6.14
C PRO A 56 -4.28 -9.24 -5.31
N VAL A 57 -3.44 -8.24 -5.01
CA VAL A 57 -2.22 -8.44 -4.20
C VAL A 57 -2.59 -8.84 -2.77
N GLY A 58 -3.67 -8.27 -2.20
CA GLY A 58 -4.19 -8.67 -0.89
C GLY A 58 -4.63 -10.14 -0.88
N THR A 59 -5.40 -10.55 -1.88
CA THR A 59 -5.88 -11.94 -2.03
C THR A 59 -4.74 -12.93 -2.20
N MET A 60 -3.75 -12.62 -3.06
CA MET A 60 -2.57 -13.47 -3.25
C MET A 60 -1.75 -13.60 -1.96
N SER A 61 -1.59 -12.52 -1.22
CA SER A 61 -0.88 -12.53 0.07
C SER A 61 -1.60 -13.38 1.12
N GLU A 62 -2.93 -13.35 1.13
CA GLU A 62 -3.75 -14.19 2.01
C GLU A 62 -3.60 -15.68 1.66
N TRP A 63 -3.68 -16.04 0.38
CA TRP A 63 -3.47 -17.42 -0.06
C TRP A 63 -2.08 -17.93 0.26
N ALA A 64 -1.05 -17.12 0.03
CA ALA A 64 0.32 -17.46 0.41
C ALA A 64 0.43 -17.75 1.91
N TRP A 65 -0.18 -16.93 2.76
CA TRP A 65 -0.18 -17.14 4.20
C TRP A 65 -0.95 -18.39 4.62
N ARG A 66 -2.15 -18.65 4.06
CA ARG A 66 -2.93 -19.87 4.35
C ARG A 66 -2.13 -21.13 4.00
N PHE A 67 -1.44 -21.11 2.86
CA PHE A 67 -0.53 -22.18 2.47
C PHE A 67 0.63 -22.33 3.47
N GLY A 68 1.21 -21.21 3.89
CA GLY A 68 2.28 -21.17 4.90
C GLY A 68 1.82 -21.68 6.28
N ASP A 69 0.58 -21.41 6.67
CA ASP A 69 0.04 -21.90 7.93
C ASP A 69 -0.13 -23.42 7.93
N TRP A 70 -0.57 -23.99 6.80
CA TRP A 70 -0.59 -25.42 6.57
C TRP A 70 0.81 -26.03 6.63
N ILE A 71 1.84 -25.40 6.03
CA ILE A 71 3.24 -25.84 6.12
C ILE A 71 3.72 -25.79 7.57
N LYS A 72 3.52 -24.64 8.27
CA LYS A 72 3.97 -24.43 9.65
C LYS A 72 3.40 -25.48 10.61
N SER A 73 2.19 -25.95 10.38
CA SER A 73 1.58 -27.00 11.21
C SER A 73 2.36 -28.33 11.19
N LYS A 74 3.21 -28.54 10.20
CA LYS A 74 4.06 -29.74 10.04
C LYS A 74 5.47 -29.57 10.65
N PHE A 75 5.87 -28.36 11.02
CA PHE A 75 7.19 -28.08 11.59
C PHE A 75 7.16 -28.02 13.11
N ASN A 76 8.33 -28.27 13.72
CA ASN A 76 8.51 -28.04 15.16
C ASN A 76 8.21 -26.57 15.50
N SER A 77 7.60 -26.33 16.66
CA SER A 77 7.21 -25.01 17.15
C SER A 77 8.33 -23.96 17.13
N LYS A 78 9.57 -24.37 17.43
CA LYS A 78 10.74 -23.46 17.41
C LYS A 78 11.08 -23.00 15.98
N VAL A 79 11.06 -23.90 15.01
CA VAL A 79 11.32 -23.59 13.60
C VAL A 79 10.20 -22.71 13.04
N SER A 80 8.94 -23.05 13.31
CA SER A 80 7.78 -22.26 12.91
C SER A 80 7.85 -20.83 13.46
N TYR A 81 8.20 -20.66 14.75
CA TYR A 81 8.38 -19.37 15.37
C TYR A 81 9.50 -18.55 14.69
N TRP A 82 10.62 -19.17 14.37
CA TRP A 82 11.77 -18.50 13.75
C TRP A 82 11.40 -18.03 12.31
N LEU A 83 10.78 -18.89 11.52
CA LEU A 83 10.32 -18.56 10.15
C LEU A 83 9.34 -17.38 10.14
N GLU A 84 8.48 -17.24 11.15
CA GLU A 84 7.56 -16.11 11.27
C GLU A 84 8.27 -14.82 11.68
N LYS A 85 9.24 -14.88 12.58
CA LYS A 85 9.89 -13.70 13.17
C LYS A 85 11.05 -13.15 12.36
N PHE A 86 11.77 -14.00 11.63
CA PHE A 86 12.93 -13.59 10.85
C PHE A 86 12.62 -12.47 9.82
N PRO A 87 11.58 -12.58 8.96
CA PRO A 87 11.26 -11.53 8.00
C PRO A 87 10.92 -10.19 8.67
N VAL A 88 10.20 -10.21 9.81
CA VAL A 88 9.84 -8.99 10.54
C VAL A 88 11.09 -8.32 11.13
N LYS A 89 12.00 -9.09 11.71
CA LYS A 89 13.27 -8.57 12.24
C LYS A 89 14.15 -7.97 11.15
N LEU A 90 14.25 -8.66 10.01
CA LEU A 90 15.00 -8.16 8.87
C LEU A 90 14.42 -6.84 8.35
N THR A 91 13.09 -6.79 8.19
CA THR A 91 12.39 -5.56 7.75
C THR A 91 12.55 -4.43 8.76
N CYS A 92 12.51 -4.74 10.05
CA CYS A 92 12.79 -3.76 11.12
C CYS A 92 14.18 -3.16 10.96
N GLY A 93 15.21 -3.99 10.81
CA GLY A 93 16.60 -3.55 10.62
C GLY A 93 16.77 -2.69 9.36
N LEU A 94 16.18 -3.12 8.23
CA LEU A 94 16.18 -2.35 6.99
C LEU A 94 15.47 -0.99 7.15
N SER A 95 14.34 -0.96 7.84
CA SER A 95 13.61 0.27 8.13
C SER A 95 14.40 1.24 9.02
N MET A 96 15.15 0.74 9.99
CA MET A 96 16.03 1.56 10.84
C MET A 96 17.14 2.26 10.04
N ILE A 97 17.57 1.69 8.91
CA ILE A 97 18.56 2.30 8.03
C ILE A 97 17.88 3.30 7.09
N THR A 98 16.87 2.84 6.39
CA THR A 98 16.28 3.55 5.24
C THR A 98 15.40 4.73 5.68
N THR A 99 14.67 4.59 6.79
CA THR A 99 13.78 5.66 7.28
C THR A 99 14.55 6.95 7.64
N PRO A 100 15.63 6.93 8.41
CA PRO A 100 16.40 8.14 8.70
C PRO A 100 17.02 8.77 7.45
N ILE A 101 17.53 7.96 6.52
CA ILE A 101 18.13 8.46 5.27
C ILE A 101 17.08 9.20 4.43
N VAL A 102 15.91 8.59 4.22
CA VAL A 102 14.83 9.22 3.45
C VAL A 102 14.28 10.45 4.18
N THR A 103 14.19 10.43 5.50
CA THR A 103 13.76 11.59 6.30
C THR A 103 14.73 12.75 6.17
N LEU A 104 16.05 12.52 6.22
CA LEU A 104 17.06 13.54 5.97
C LEU A 104 16.98 14.11 4.55
N LEU A 105 16.77 13.27 3.55
CA LEU A 105 16.54 13.71 2.18
C LEU A 105 15.29 14.60 2.07
N LEU A 106 14.19 14.22 2.72
CA LEU A 106 12.98 15.02 2.75
C LEU A 106 13.18 16.37 3.45
N LEU A 107 13.88 16.40 4.57
CA LEU A 107 14.22 17.65 5.27
C LEU A 107 15.05 18.57 4.38
N ASN A 108 16.11 18.06 3.73
CA ASN A 108 16.89 18.83 2.75
C ASN A 108 16.02 19.37 1.62
N MET A 109 15.06 18.58 1.15
CA MET A 109 14.16 18.97 0.07
C MET A 109 13.16 20.06 0.48
N ILE A 110 12.70 20.08 1.74
CA ILE A 110 11.72 21.06 2.25
C ILE A 110 12.41 22.34 2.71
N THR A 111 13.51 22.24 3.44
CA THR A 111 14.18 23.37 4.10
C THR A 111 15.23 24.03 3.24
N PHE A 112 15.56 23.45 2.05
CA PHE A 112 16.71 23.86 1.21
C PHE A 112 18.04 23.92 1.98
N ALA A 113 18.10 23.32 3.17
CA ALA A 113 19.30 23.25 3.97
C ALA A 113 20.25 22.17 3.43
N SER A 114 21.50 22.54 3.15
CA SER A 114 22.54 21.59 2.78
C SER A 114 23.03 20.86 4.02
N PHE A 115 22.36 19.78 4.42
CA PHE A 115 22.91 18.90 5.44
C PHE A 115 24.13 18.16 4.89
N LYS A 116 25.27 18.37 5.51
CA LYS A 116 26.49 17.67 5.17
C LYS A 116 26.29 16.17 5.39
N SER A 117 26.48 15.36 4.35
CA SER A 117 26.34 13.90 4.49
C SER A 117 27.31 13.39 5.55
N PRO A 118 26.86 12.56 6.50
CA PRO A 118 27.74 11.98 7.49
C PRO A 118 28.83 11.14 6.79
N SER A 119 30.04 11.16 7.32
CA SER A 119 31.15 10.43 6.69
C SER A 119 30.85 8.91 6.69
N MET A 120 31.29 8.22 5.62
CA MET A 120 31.11 6.77 5.42
C MET A 120 31.56 5.94 6.65
N LYS A 121 32.54 6.45 7.41
CA LYS A 121 33.04 5.83 8.64
C LYS A 121 31.96 5.60 9.71
N TYR A 122 30.96 6.49 9.79
CA TYR A 122 29.87 6.38 10.76
C TYR A 122 28.63 5.68 10.16
N ILE A 123 28.43 5.77 8.85
CA ILE A 123 27.29 5.14 8.17
C ILE A 123 27.38 3.62 8.25
N PHE A 124 28.55 3.05 7.95
CA PHE A 124 28.73 1.60 7.88
C PHE A 124 28.48 0.87 9.21
N PRO A 125 29.08 1.26 10.36
CA PRO A 125 28.78 0.63 11.65
C PRO A 125 27.33 0.86 12.09
N PHE A 126 26.70 2.01 11.77
CA PHE A 126 25.29 2.24 12.02
C PHE A 126 24.40 1.26 11.23
N MET A 127 24.70 1.02 9.97
CA MET A 127 23.95 0.06 9.14
C MET A 127 24.05 -1.37 9.71
N ILE A 128 25.25 -1.81 10.11
CA ILE A 128 25.44 -3.11 10.73
C ILE A 128 24.64 -3.20 12.03
N ALA A 129 24.78 -2.22 12.92
CA ALA A 129 24.08 -2.18 14.18
C ALA A 129 22.56 -2.23 13.99
N ALA A 130 22.02 -1.44 13.06
CA ALA A 130 20.59 -1.40 12.77
C ALA A 130 20.03 -2.76 12.30
N ILE A 131 20.81 -3.54 11.53
CA ILE A 131 20.40 -4.88 11.12
C ILE A 131 20.50 -5.87 12.30
N VAL A 132 21.56 -5.79 13.10
CA VAL A 132 21.86 -6.77 14.16
C VAL A 132 20.99 -6.57 15.40
N ILE A 133 20.71 -5.33 15.78
CA ILE A 133 19.93 -4.99 16.99
C ILE A 133 18.63 -5.79 17.13
N PRO A 134 17.75 -5.91 16.11
CA PRO A 134 16.50 -6.67 16.23
C PRO A 134 16.70 -8.17 16.53
N PHE A 135 17.87 -8.71 16.20
CA PHE A 135 18.17 -10.14 16.43
C PHE A 135 18.81 -10.40 17.79
N VAL A 136 19.60 -9.45 18.32
CA VAL A 136 20.41 -9.62 19.52
C VAL A 136 19.70 -9.16 20.78
N LEU A 137 18.94 -8.05 20.71
CA LEU A 137 18.30 -7.50 21.90
C LEU A 137 17.24 -8.43 22.49
N PRO A 138 17.25 -8.61 23.82
CA PRO A 138 16.24 -9.43 24.50
C PRO A 138 14.84 -8.80 24.42
N ARG A 139 13.79 -9.65 24.42
CA ARG A 139 12.39 -9.22 24.28
C ARG A 139 11.89 -8.26 25.37
N LYS A 140 12.55 -8.19 26.50
CA LYS A 140 12.25 -7.20 27.56
C LYS A 140 12.61 -5.78 27.12
N ILE A 141 13.72 -5.61 26.38
CA ILE A 141 14.23 -4.32 25.89
C ILE A 141 13.64 -4.02 24.51
N TRP A 142 13.46 -5.05 23.68
CA TRP A 142 12.99 -4.95 22.29
C TRP A 142 11.68 -5.74 22.09
N PRO A 143 10.53 -5.22 22.55
CA PRO A 143 9.26 -5.92 22.44
C PRO A 143 8.80 -6.03 20.98
N ALA A 144 8.08 -7.11 20.65
CA ALA A 144 7.62 -7.39 19.30
C ALA A 144 6.76 -6.27 18.68
N ARG A 145 6.07 -5.48 19.52
CA ARG A 145 5.29 -4.31 19.06
C ARG A 145 6.16 -3.18 18.54
N VAL A 146 7.28 -2.90 19.21
CA VAL A 146 8.24 -1.88 18.79
C VAL A 146 8.87 -2.29 17.48
N GLU A 147 9.31 -3.55 17.39
CA GLU A 147 9.86 -4.15 16.19
C GLU A 147 8.91 -4.01 14.99
N ASP A 148 7.66 -4.38 15.16
CA ASP A 148 6.63 -4.28 14.13
C ASP A 148 6.32 -2.83 13.75
N SER A 149 6.28 -1.92 14.72
CA SER A 149 6.04 -0.49 14.46
C SER A 149 7.16 0.14 13.65
N ILE A 150 8.42 -0.19 13.96
CA ILE A 150 9.58 0.28 13.21
C ILE A 150 9.57 -0.32 11.79
N ALA A 151 9.28 -1.60 11.64
CA ALA A 151 9.17 -2.24 10.33
C ALA A 151 8.10 -1.57 9.45
N ARG A 152 6.97 -1.17 10.03
CA ARG A 152 5.90 -0.44 9.33
C ARG A 152 6.25 1.02 9.00
N ALA A 153 7.17 1.63 9.73
CA ALA A 153 7.58 3.02 9.47
C ALA A 153 8.05 3.23 8.02
N TRP A 154 8.64 2.21 7.41
CA TRP A 154 9.12 2.26 6.03
C TRP A 154 8.04 2.67 5.02
N LYS A 155 6.85 2.07 5.05
CA LYS A 155 5.76 2.41 4.11
C LYS A 155 5.26 3.86 4.30
N TYR A 156 5.22 4.36 5.54
CA TYR A 156 4.83 5.75 5.83
C TYR A 156 5.91 6.74 5.39
N THR A 157 7.17 6.38 5.52
CA THR A 157 8.30 7.18 5.02
C THR A 157 8.27 7.27 3.50
N LEU A 158 7.99 6.16 2.80
CA LEU A 158 7.78 6.17 1.35
C LEU A 158 6.57 7.03 0.95
N LEU A 159 5.45 6.91 1.67
CA LEU A 159 4.28 7.75 1.43
C LEU A 159 4.63 9.24 1.59
N ALA A 160 5.32 9.62 2.66
CA ALA A 160 5.77 10.99 2.88
C ALA A 160 6.70 11.47 1.76
N PHE A 161 7.62 10.63 1.31
CA PHE A 161 8.52 10.93 0.18
C PHE A 161 7.73 11.24 -1.10
N PHE A 162 6.79 10.39 -1.50
CA PHE A 162 5.97 10.64 -2.69
C PHE A 162 5.08 11.86 -2.54
N THR A 163 4.46 12.04 -1.36
CA THR A 163 3.59 13.19 -1.10
C THR A 163 4.35 14.51 -1.18
N VAL A 164 5.53 14.61 -0.57
CA VAL A 164 6.37 15.83 -0.63
C VAL A 164 6.77 16.11 -2.07
N ASN A 165 7.24 15.11 -2.81
CA ASN A 165 7.68 15.32 -4.20
C ASN A 165 6.53 15.74 -5.11
N ILE A 166 5.37 15.10 -5.02
CA ILE A 166 4.24 15.37 -5.92
C ILE A 166 3.46 16.59 -5.45
N VAL A 167 3.09 16.67 -4.15
CA VAL A 167 2.18 17.71 -3.67
C VAL A 167 2.90 19.04 -3.41
N ILE A 168 4.09 19.02 -2.86
CA ILE A 168 4.80 20.26 -2.46
C ILE A 168 5.67 20.79 -3.59
N LYS A 169 6.45 19.93 -4.27
CA LYS A 169 7.43 20.38 -5.25
C LYS A 169 6.90 20.60 -6.66
N MET A 170 5.92 19.82 -7.09
CA MET A 170 5.39 19.95 -8.46
C MET A 170 4.16 20.88 -8.44
N SER A 171 4.15 21.93 -9.25
CA SER A 171 2.95 22.74 -9.47
C SER A 171 1.98 22.06 -10.44
N ALA A 172 0.70 22.43 -10.42
CA ALA A 172 -0.28 21.89 -11.38
C ALA A 172 0.09 22.21 -12.83
N ALA A 173 0.68 23.38 -13.09
CA ALA A 173 1.17 23.76 -14.42
C ALA A 173 2.35 22.87 -14.87
N GLN A 174 3.28 22.54 -13.98
CA GLN A 174 4.38 21.62 -14.31
C GLN A 174 3.85 20.21 -14.59
N LEU A 175 2.83 19.75 -13.86
CA LEU A 175 2.20 18.46 -14.13
C LEU A 175 1.51 18.44 -15.50
N GLY A 176 0.83 19.53 -15.88
CA GLY A 176 0.24 19.66 -17.22
C GLY A 176 1.29 19.57 -18.32
N MET A 177 2.41 20.27 -18.17
CA MET A 177 3.53 20.17 -19.14
C MET A 177 4.12 18.75 -19.21
N ILE A 178 4.24 18.04 -18.08
CA ILE A 178 4.72 16.66 -18.07
C ILE A 178 3.75 15.74 -18.81
N PHE A 179 2.43 15.86 -18.58
CA PHE A 179 1.44 15.03 -19.27
C PHE A 179 1.40 15.32 -20.77
N GLU A 180 1.59 16.57 -21.19
CA GLU A 180 1.54 16.96 -22.59
C GLU A 180 2.83 16.61 -23.34
N LYS A 181 4.00 16.88 -22.75
CA LYS A 181 5.29 16.89 -23.44
C LYS A 181 6.24 15.75 -23.10
N ALA A 182 6.02 14.98 -22.00
CA ALA A 182 6.94 13.93 -21.63
C ALA A 182 6.65 12.62 -22.39
N PRO A 183 7.55 12.19 -23.32
CA PRO A 183 7.32 11.00 -24.15
C PRO A 183 7.14 9.73 -23.30
N TYR A 184 7.83 9.64 -22.16
CA TYR A 184 7.70 8.53 -21.22
C TYR A 184 6.25 8.32 -20.72
N MET A 185 5.50 9.40 -20.48
CA MET A 185 4.15 9.31 -19.95
C MET A 185 3.19 8.64 -20.95
N LYS A 186 3.40 8.82 -22.25
CA LYS A 186 2.59 8.17 -23.29
C LYS A 186 2.74 6.64 -23.34
N VAL A 187 3.86 6.11 -22.83
CA VAL A 187 4.20 4.67 -22.87
C VAL A 187 4.27 4.03 -21.48
N ALA A 188 3.96 4.78 -20.43
CA ALA A 188 4.12 4.30 -19.05
C ALA A 188 3.27 3.06 -18.75
N ASP A 189 2.04 3.00 -19.27
CA ASP A 189 1.15 1.85 -19.14
C ASP A 189 1.65 0.63 -19.92
N ILE A 190 2.22 0.83 -21.13
CA ILE A 190 2.82 -0.25 -21.92
C ILE A 190 4.06 -0.79 -21.21
N LYS A 191 4.93 0.08 -20.69
CA LYS A 191 6.12 -0.34 -19.94
C LYS A 191 5.75 -1.11 -18.67
N MET A 192 4.67 -0.70 -18.00
CA MET A 192 4.15 -1.44 -16.86
C MET A 192 3.62 -2.82 -17.27
N MET A 193 2.95 -2.93 -18.43
CA MET A 193 2.54 -4.23 -18.99
C MET A 193 3.75 -5.10 -19.32
N HIS A 194 4.76 -4.55 -19.99
CA HIS A 194 5.99 -5.26 -20.30
C HIS A 194 6.76 -5.70 -19.04
N PHE A 195 6.69 -4.92 -17.95
CA PHE A 195 7.27 -5.34 -16.67
C PHE A 195 6.67 -6.67 -16.18
N PHE A 196 5.35 -6.88 -16.35
CA PHE A 196 4.72 -8.15 -15.96
C PHE A 196 4.94 -9.29 -16.97
N LEU A 197 5.08 -8.97 -18.26
CA LEU A 197 5.29 -9.96 -19.32
C LEU A 197 6.77 -10.41 -19.42
N ASN A 198 7.69 -9.48 -19.19
CA ASN A 198 9.14 -9.67 -19.35
C ASN A 198 9.86 -9.26 -18.04
N LEU A 199 9.63 -10.07 -16.98
CA LEU A 199 10.26 -9.81 -15.69
C LEU A 199 11.78 -9.87 -15.77
N SER A 200 12.46 -8.81 -15.31
CA SER A 200 13.92 -8.86 -15.13
C SER A 200 14.30 -9.84 -14.02
N MET A 201 15.52 -10.39 -14.08
CA MET A 201 16.02 -11.31 -13.03
C MET A 201 15.91 -10.68 -11.64
N LEU A 202 16.21 -9.38 -11.50
CA LEU A 202 16.07 -8.66 -10.24
C LEU A 202 14.60 -8.62 -9.77
N ALA A 203 13.65 -8.34 -10.68
CA ALA A 203 12.23 -8.33 -10.36
C ALA A 203 11.75 -9.71 -9.91
N ILE A 204 12.18 -10.78 -10.57
CA ILE A 204 11.87 -12.17 -10.18
C ILE A 204 12.37 -12.45 -8.77
N ILE A 205 13.63 -12.11 -8.46
CA ILE A 205 14.20 -12.31 -7.12
C ILE A 205 13.41 -11.54 -6.06
N VAL A 206 13.13 -10.26 -6.29
CA VAL A 206 12.42 -9.41 -5.32
C VAL A 206 10.99 -9.90 -5.09
N LEU A 207 10.25 -10.21 -6.16
CA LEU A 207 8.88 -10.74 -6.05
C LEU A 207 8.84 -12.11 -5.38
N SER A 208 9.80 -12.98 -5.69
CA SER A 208 9.92 -14.29 -5.04
C SER A 208 10.22 -14.16 -3.54
N LEU A 209 11.09 -13.24 -3.14
CA LEU A 209 11.38 -12.97 -1.73
C LEU A 209 10.14 -12.41 -1.00
N ILE A 210 9.43 -11.47 -1.61
CA ILE A 210 8.19 -10.91 -1.04
C ILE A 210 7.14 -12.02 -0.89
N PHE A 211 6.96 -12.85 -1.90
CA PHE A 211 6.04 -13.98 -1.85
C PHE A 211 6.45 -14.99 -0.78
N PHE A 212 7.73 -15.37 -0.74
CA PHE A 212 8.28 -16.26 0.28
C PHE A 212 8.03 -15.72 1.71
N PHE A 213 8.28 -14.44 1.96
CA PHE A 213 8.00 -13.85 3.27
C PHE A 213 6.50 -13.75 3.57
N SER A 214 5.66 -13.61 2.56
CA SER A 214 4.20 -13.64 2.70
C SER A 214 3.65 -15.01 3.10
N ILE A 215 4.37 -16.10 2.80
CA ILE A 215 4.04 -17.45 3.28
C ILE A 215 4.10 -17.53 4.82
N PHE A 216 5.05 -16.85 5.44
CA PHE A 216 5.24 -16.91 6.90
C PHE A 216 4.60 -15.76 7.66
N ASN A 217 4.29 -14.63 7.00
CA ASN A 217 3.69 -13.46 7.63
C ASN A 217 2.44 -12.99 6.88
N LYS A 218 1.34 -12.82 7.61
CA LYS A 218 0.09 -12.29 7.06
C LYS A 218 0.31 -10.93 6.41
N ASN A 219 -0.11 -10.82 5.15
CA ASN A 219 -0.12 -9.56 4.41
C ASN A 219 1.24 -8.80 4.45
N TYR A 220 2.36 -9.52 4.32
CA TYR A 220 3.70 -8.99 4.48
C TYR A 220 3.97 -7.74 3.61
N TRP A 221 3.66 -7.79 2.31
CA TRP A 221 3.78 -6.65 1.42
C TRP A 221 2.91 -5.46 1.86
N CYS A 222 1.61 -5.71 2.06
CA CYS A 222 0.64 -4.67 2.41
C CYS A 222 0.95 -4.01 3.76
N ARG A 223 1.56 -4.78 4.67
CA ARG A 223 1.87 -4.34 6.02
C ARG A 223 3.11 -3.46 6.10
N TYR A 224 4.17 -3.82 5.38
CA TYR A 224 5.49 -3.19 5.54
C TYR A 224 5.93 -2.34 4.37
N PHE A 225 5.53 -2.65 3.15
CA PHE A 225 6.09 -2.04 1.94
C PHE A 225 5.12 -1.18 1.14
N CYS A 226 3.84 -1.45 1.18
CA CYS A 226 2.87 -0.77 0.31
C CYS A 226 2.57 0.68 0.78
N PRO A 227 3.12 1.74 0.13
CA PRO A 227 2.83 3.12 0.50
C PRO A 227 1.38 3.50 0.19
N TYR A 228 0.80 2.83 -0.81
CA TYR A 228 -0.60 2.97 -1.15
C TYR A 228 -1.50 2.50 0.00
N GLY A 229 -1.17 1.34 0.60
CA GLY A 229 -1.83 0.85 1.81
C GLY A 229 -1.70 1.80 3.01
N ALA A 230 -0.59 2.55 3.11
CA ALA A 230 -0.44 3.58 4.12
C ALA A 230 -1.39 4.76 3.88
N LEU A 231 -1.46 5.27 2.64
CA LEU A 231 -2.34 6.37 2.24
C LEU A 231 -3.82 6.06 2.55
N ILE A 232 -4.32 4.94 2.03
CA ILE A 232 -5.71 4.53 2.24
C ILE A 232 -6.01 4.16 3.70
N GLY A 233 -4.99 3.73 4.46
CA GLY A 233 -5.11 3.52 5.91
C GLY A 233 -5.33 4.81 6.67
N VAL A 234 -4.57 5.87 6.35
CA VAL A 234 -4.75 7.20 6.95
C VAL A 234 -6.14 7.76 6.61
N LEU A 235 -6.58 7.66 5.36
CA LEU A 235 -7.92 8.08 4.95
C LEU A 235 -9.01 7.23 5.62
N GLY A 236 -8.82 5.92 5.69
CA GLY A 236 -9.74 4.99 6.32
C GLY A 236 -9.93 5.22 7.82
N TRP A 237 -9.02 5.97 8.47
CA TRP A 237 -9.20 6.40 9.85
C TRP A 237 -10.42 7.33 10.02
N ALA A 238 -10.83 8.04 8.99
CA ALA A 238 -12.03 8.89 8.99
C ALA A 238 -13.34 8.11 8.73
N SER A 239 -13.29 6.82 8.34
CA SER A 239 -14.47 6.03 8.04
C SER A 239 -15.42 5.92 9.25
N ALA A 240 -16.71 6.03 8.97
CA ALA A 240 -17.76 5.84 9.98
C ALA A 240 -18.11 4.38 10.26
N ILE A 241 -17.66 3.44 9.42
CA ILE A 241 -17.91 1.99 9.61
C ILE A 241 -16.76 1.40 10.39
N ARG A 242 -17.04 0.76 11.54
CA ARG A 242 -16.02 0.24 12.46
C ARG A 242 -16.40 -1.11 13.05
N ILE A 243 -15.38 -1.86 13.44
CA ILE A 243 -15.54 -3.01 14.30
C ILE A 243 -15.74 -2.50 15.74
N VAL A 244 -16.83 -2.93 16.35
CA VAL A 244 -17.26 -2.51 17.70
C VAL A 244 -17.40 -3.73 18.57
N ARG A 245 -16.74 -3.72 19.74
CA ARG A 245 -16.82 -4.76 20.76
C ARG A 245 -17.81 -4.40 21.85
N ASN A 246 -18.66 -5.35 22.22
CA ASN A 246 -19.49 -5.26 23.40
C ASN A 246 -18.79 -5.97 24.57
N LYS A 247 -18.28 -5.20 25.52
CA LYS A 247 -17.59 -5.73 26.71
C LYS A 247 -18.45 -6.62 27.57
N LYS A 248 -19.78 -6.40 27.62
CA LYS A 248 -20.67 -7.15 28.49
C LYS A 248 -20.87 -8.60 28.06
N THR A 249 -20.79 -8.84 26.74
CA THR A 249 -20.98 -10.18 26.15
C THR A 249 -19.64 -10.84 25.76
N CYS A 250 -18.55 -10.10 25.77
CA CYS A 250 -17.23 -10.61 25.40
C CYS A 250 -16.67 -11.52 26.52
N ILE A 251 -16.15 -12.68 26.13
CA ILE A 251 -15.53 -13.67 27.03
C ILE A 251 -14.00 -13.61 27.04
N ASP A 252 -13.42 -12.58 26.47
CA ASP A 252 -11.98 -12.29 26.39
C ASP A 252 -11.11 -13.48 25.89
N CYS A 253 -11.62 -14.28 24.95
CA CYS A 253 -10.95 -15.47 24.41
C CYS A 253 -9.85 -15.19 23.37
N SER A 254 -9.59 -13.94 23.01
CA SER A 254 -8.57 -13.45 22.06
C SER A 254 -8.63 -14.01 20.64
N LYS A 255 -9.63 -14.82 20.26
CA LYS A 255 -9.77 -15.38 18.91
C LYS A 255 -9.80 -14.32 17.81
N CYS A 256 -10.48 -13.19 18.06
CA CYS A 256 -10.55 -12.05 17.13
C CYS A 256 -9.16 -11.41 16.86
N THR A 257 -8.27 -11.36 17.85
CA THR A 257 -6.89 -10.88 17.68
C THR A 257 -6.05 -11.86 16.89
N VAL A 258 -6.18 -13.15 17.15
CA VAL A 258 -5.48 -14.22 16.42
C VAL A 258 -5.92 -14.26 14.96
N ALA A 259 -7.22 -14.08 14.69
CA ALA A 259 -7.76 -14.05 13.32
C ALA A 259 -7.33 -12.80 12.54
N CYS A 260 -6.99 -11.69 13.21
CA CYS A 260 -6.67 -10.44 12.54
C CYS A 260 -5.46 -10.56 11.59
N PRO A 261 -5.61 -10.27 10.29
CA PRO A 261 -4.52 -10.40 9.31
C PRO A 261 -3.43 -9.33 9.48
N VAL A 262 -3.69 -8.27 10.24
CA VAL A 262 -2.74 -7.19 10.52
C VAL A 262 -2.36 -7.08 12.00
N TYR A 263 -2.68 -8.13 12.78
CA TYR A 263 -2.31 -8.28 14.20
C TYR A 263 -2.76 -7.13 15.12
N ILE A 264 -3.95 -6.59 14.88
CA ILE A 264 -4.59 -5.64 15.81
C ILE A 264 -5.08 -6.41 17.03
N GLU A 265 -4.79 -5.92 18.23
CA GLU A 265 -5.31 -6.46 19.49
C GLU A 265 -6.78 -6.04 19.67
N VAL A 266 -7.66 -6.73 18.95
CA VAL A 266 -9.08 -6.36 18.86
C VAL A 266 -9.77 -6.48 20.23
N GLU A 267 -9.41 -7.49 21.03
CA GLU A 267 -9.99 -7.71 22.36
C GLU A 267 -9.70 -6.58 23.36
N LYS A 268 -8.67 -5.77 23.10
CA LYS A 268 -8.33 -4.64 23.98
C LYS A 268 -9.03 -3.33 23.60
N LYS A 269 -9.72 -3.30 22.45
CA LYS A 269 -10.35 -2.10 21.90
C LYS A 269 -11.87 -2.20 21.98
N ASN A 270 -12.55 -1.15 22.42
CA ASN A 270 -14.02 -1.09 22.36
C ASN A 270 -14.50 -0.82 20.93
N ILE A 271 -13.80 0.10 20.24
CA ILE A 271 -13.97 0.42 18.84
C ILE A 271 -12.60 0.35 18.20
N VAL A 272 -12.48 -0.32 17.06
CA VAL A 272 -11.20 -0.46 16.36
C VAL A 272 -10.96 0.80 15.52
N TYR A 273 -10.32 1.81 16.12
CA TYR A 273 -9.72 2.96 15.44
C TYR A 273 -8.25 2.63 15.16
N ASP A 274 -7.99 2.03 14.00
CA ASP A 274 -6.64 1.64 13.62
C ASP A 274 -6.46 1.85 12.11
N VAL A 275 -5.41 2.57 11.73
CA VAL A 275 -5.07 2.84 10.33
C VAL A 275 -4.71 1.57 9.55
N GLU A 276 -4.39 0.49 10.24
CA GLU A 276 -4.10 -0.81 9.64
C GLU A 276 -5.35 -1.67 9.42
N CYS A 277 -6.50 -1.29 9.97
CA CYS A 277 -7.71 -2.12 9.87
C CYS A 277 -8.17 -2.24 8.41
N LEU A 278 -8.21 -3.47 7.91
CA LEU A 278 -8.58 -3.79 6.53
C LEU A 278 -10.10 -3.81 6.31
N GLY A 279 -10.92 -3.87 7.35
CA GLY A 279 -12.36 -4.09 7.20
C GLY A 279 -12.70 -5.48 6.61
N CYS A 280 -11.85 -6.49 6.83
CA CYS A 280 -11.99 -7.84 6.24
C CYS A 280 -13.08 -8.69 6.87
N TYR A 281 -13.57 -8.33 8.04
CA TYR A 281 -14.59 -9.07 8.81
C TYR A 281 -14.08 -10.32 9.55
N ASP A 282 -12.86 -10.81 9.34
CA ASP A 282 -12.31 -12.05 9.91
C ASP A 282 -12.44 -12.13 11.44
N CYS A 283 -12.20 -11.00 12.13
CA CYS A 283 -12.31 -10.94 13.60
C CYS A 283 -13.77 -11.10 14.09
N VAL A 284 -14.75 -10.67 13.29
CA VAL A 284 -16.17 -10.84 13.61
C VAL A 284 -16.60 -12.28 13.38
N ASP A 285 -16.18 -12.86 12.25
CA ASP A 285 -16.48 -14.24 11.87
C ASP A 285 -15.87 -15.26 12.85
N SER A 286 -14.67 -14.99 13.34
CA SER A 286 -13.99 -15.84 14.33
C SER A 286 -14.53 -15.73 15.75
N CYS A 287 -15.44 -14.78 16.01
CA CYS A 287 -15.98 -14.56 17.36
C CYS A 287 -17.03 -15.64 17.72
N PRO A 288 -16.80 -16.45 18.77
CA PRO A 288 -17.73 -17.53 19.13
C PRO A 288 -19.02 -17.02 19.81
N VAL A 289 -19.07 -15.74 20.20
CA VAL A 289 -20.20 -15.15 20.91
C VAL A 289 -20.91 -14.15 20.00
N ASN A 290 -22.13 -14.49 19.60
CA ASN A 290 -22.95 -13.61 18.77
C ASN A 290 -23.22 -12.27 19.46
N GLY A 291 -22.96 -11.17 18.75
CA GLY A 291 -23.17 -9.82 19.24
C GLY A 291 -22.09 -9.29 20.19
N ALA A 292 -21.03 -10.07 20.47
CA ALA A 292 -19.86 -9.59 21.22
C ALA A 292 -18.93 -8.74 20.34
N LEU A 293 -18.88 -9.02 19.04
CA LEU A 293 -18.11 -8.26 18.08
C LEU A 293 -18.93 -8.09 16.79
N ASP A 294 -19.12 -6.86 16.36
CA ASP A 294 -19.90 -6.54 15.16
C ASP A 294 -19.24 -5.44 14.34
N MET A 295 -19.44 -5.46 13.03
CA MET A 295 -19.19 -4.28 12.19
C MET A 295 -20.42 -3.36 12.25
N LYS A 296 -20.23 -2.08 12.61
CA LYS A 296 -21.33 -1.13 12.80
C LYS A 296 -21.03 0.20 12.12
N LEU A 297 -22.12 0.85 11.66
CA LEU A 297 -22.08 2.26 11.28
C LEU A 297 -22.16 3.10 12.58
N LEU A 298 -21.10 3.84 12.87
CA LEU A 298 -21.03 4.73 14.04
C LEU A 298 -22.10 5.82 13.92
N GLY A 299 -22.68 6.19 15.04
CA GLY A 299 -23.79 7.16 15.10
C GLY A 299 -25.18 6.52 14.98
N PHE A 300 -25.35 5.50 14.14
CA PHE A 300 -26.63 4.80 13.98
C PHE A 300 -26.71 3.48 14.73
N GLY A 301 -25.59 2.93 15.19
CA GLY A 301 -25.53 1.66 15.91
C GLY A 301 -25.94 0.42 15.10
N LYS A 302 -26.30 0.60 13.82
CA LYS A 302 -26.76 -0.48 12.93
C LYS A 302 -25.61 -1.44 12.60
N LYS A 303 -25.89 -2.74 12.75
CA LYS A 303 -24.97 -3.80 12.32
C LYS A 303 -24.98 -3.89 10.81
N ILE A 304 -23.80 -4.10 10.22
CA ILE A 304 -23.60 -4.31 8.79
C ILE A 304 -23.16 -5.76 8.60
N HIS A 305 -23.92 -6.52 7.84
CA HIS A 305 -23.57 -7.88 7.47
C HIS A 305 -22.42 -7.88 6.46
N TYR A 306 -21.54 -8.88 6.51
CA TYR A 306 -20.34 -8.95 5.63
C TYR A 306 -20.69 -8.87 4.14
N ALA A 307 -21.77 -9.53 3.69
CA ALA A 307 -22.18 -9.50 2.29
C ALA A 307 -22.66 -8.11 1.84
N VAL A 308 -23.34 -7.36 2.72
CA VAL A 308 -23.76 -5.98 2.45
C VAL A 308 -22.52 -5.08 2.38
N TYR A 309 -21.58 -5.23 3.30
CA TYR A 309 -20.34 -4.48 3.29
C TYR A 309 -19.52 -4.74 2.01
N ALA A 310 -19.30 -6.01 1.67
CA ALA A 310 -18.61 -6.41 0.45
C ALA A 310 -19.31 -5.87 -0.81
N GLY A 311 -20.64 -6.02 -0.88
CA GLY A 311 -21.45 -5.51 -1.97
C GLY A 311 -21.36 -3.98 -2.14
N LEU A 312 -21.32 -3.23 -1.04
CA LEU A 312 -21.14 -1.77 -1.08
C LEU A 312 -19.74 -1.38 -1.55
N VAL A 313 -18.68 -2.07 -1.08
CA VAL A 313 -17.30 -1.82 -1.50
C VAL A 313 -17.13 -2.10 -3.00
N VAL A 314 -17.56 -3.26 -3.47
CA VAL A 314 -17.46 -3.65 -4.88
C VAL A 314 -18.39 -2.80 -5.74
N GLY A 315 -19.63 -2.57 -5.30
CA GLY A 315 -20.63 -1.76 -6.01
C GLY A 315 -20.15 -0.33 -6.23
N LEU A 316 -19.59 0.32 -5.22
CA LEU A 316 -19.03 1.66 -5.35
C LEU A 316 -17.91 1.69 -6.40
N PHE A 317 -16.99 0.72 -6.36
CA PHE A 317 -15.92 0.60 -7.34
C PHE A 317 -16.47 0.44 -8.77
N VAL A 318 -17.44 -0.46 -8.96
CA VAL A 318 -18.09 -0.69 -10.26
C VAL A 318 -18.81 0.56 -10.76
N VAL A 319 -19.48 1.32 -9.88
CA VAL A 319 -20.13 2.59 -10.24
C VAL A 319 -19.10 3.58 -10.78
N PHE A 320 -17.96 3.76 -10.12
CA PHE A 320 -16.89 4.65 -10.62
C PHE A 320 -16.39 4.22 -12.01
N MET A 321 -16.13 2.90 -12.19
CA MET A 321 -15.64 2.37 -13.47
C MET A 321 -16.66 2.59 -14.60
N ASN A 322 -17.94 2.33 -14.35
CA ASN A 322 -18.97 2.53 -15.37
C ASN A 322 -19.20 4.02 -15.65
N THR A 323 -19.21 4.87 -14.64
CA THR A 323 -19.30 6.33 -14.84
C THR A 323 -18.16 6.81 -15.74
N ALA A 324 -16.92 6.36 -15.51
CA ALA A 324 -15.79 6.71 -16.37
C ALA A 324 -15.98 6.27 -17.82
N ARG A 325 -16.55 5.08 -18.05
CA ARG A 325 -16.86 4.57 -19.40
C ARG A 325 -17.94 5.40 -20.08
N PHE A 326 -19.02 5.73 -19.38
CA PHE A 326 -20.12 6.53 -19.93
C PHE A 326 -19.74 7.98 -20.20
N THR A 327 -18.85 8.56 -19.38
CA THR A 327 -18.38 9.94 -19.55
C THR A 327 -17.20 10.07 -20.52
N GLY A 328 -16.68 8.97 -21.05
CA GLY A 328 -15.54 8.98 -21.98
C GLY A 328 -14.16 9.06 -21.31
N TYR A 329 -14.09 9.19 -19.97
CA TYR A 329 -12.82 9.25 -19.20
C TYR A 329 -12.21 7.88 -18.90
N TRP A 330 -12.51 6.86 -19.71
CA TRP A 330 -11.93 5.52 -19.54
C TRP A 330 -10.77 5.23 -20.48
N HIS A 331 -10.72 5.91 -21.62
CA HIS A 331 -9.67 5.74 -22.61
C HIS A 331 -8.79 6.99 -22.68
N ASN A 332 -7.50 6.79 -22.99
CA ASN A 332 -6.58 7.88 -23.23
C ASN A 332 -6.83 8.50 -24.64
N ASN A 333 -6.25 9.68 -24.86
CA ASN A 333 -6.39 10.42 -26.12
C ASN A 333 -5.31 10.04 -27.16
N VAL A 334 -4.52 8.99 -26.92
CA VAL A 334 -3.46 8.54 -27.87
C VAL A 334 -4.12 7.71 -28.96
N SER A 335 -3.87 8.07 -30.23
CA SER A 335 -4.42 7.32 -31.38
C SER A 335 -3.81 5.92 -31.47
N VAL A 336 -4.55 4.97 -32.03
CA VAL A 336 -4.06 3.57 -32.20
C VAL A 336 -2.80 3.52 -33.06
N GLN A 337 -2.70 4.40 -34.07
CA GLN A 337 -1.52 4.48 -34.94
C GLN A 337 -0.29 4.95 -34.17
N GLU A 338 -0.41 6.07 -33.43
CA GLU A 338 0.65 6.59 -32.57
C GLU A 338 1.05 5.54 -31.51
N TYR A 339 0.07 4.84 -30.92
CA TYR A 339 0.33 3.80 -29.93
C TYR A 339 1.12 2.63 -30.53
N THR A 340 0.82 2.23 -31.78
CA THR A 340 1.54 1.15 -32.46
C THR A 340 3.00 1.53 -32.77
N GLU A 341 3.24 2.77 -33.20
CA GLU A 341 4.59 3.29 -33.44
C GLU A 341 5.40 3.36 -32.14
N LEU A 342 4.79 3.86 -31.05
CA LEU A 342 5.42 3.93 -29.73
C LEU A 342 5.80 2.55 -29.18
N VAL A 343 4.95 1.53 -29.41
CA VAL A 343 5.23 0.14 -28.99
C VAL A 343 6.42 -0.46 -29.71
N GLN A 344 6.58 -0.17 -31.00
CA GLN A 344 7.72 -0.68 -31.78
C GLN A 344 9.08 -0.09 -31.35
N ASP A 345 9.07 1.10 -30.75
CA ASP A 345 10.28 1.83 -30.36
C ASP A 345 10.47 1.96 -28.83
N LEU A 346 9.89 1.06 -28.05
CA LEU A 346 9.91 1.11 -26.57
C LEU A 346 11.30 1.15 -25.94
N ASP A 347 12.32 0.63 -26.63
CA ASP A 347 13.71 0.58 -26.15
C ASP A 347 14.48 1.87 -26.42
N ASN A 348 13.89 2.83 -27.13
CA ASN A 348 14.51 4.10 -27.44
C ASN A 348 14.89 4.85 -26.13
N PRO A 349 16.11 5.44 -26.06
CA PRO A 349 16.54 6.21 -24.91
C PRO A 349 15.60 7.34 -24.47
N ARG A 350 14.81 7.92 -25.39
CA ARG A 350 13.81 8.96 -25.08
C ARG A 350 12.70 8.47 -24.13
N PHE A 351 12.40 7.17 -24.12
CA PHE A 351 11.41 6.57 -23.22
C PHE A 351 12.05 6.00 -21.94
N LYS A 352 13.36 6.20 -21.70
CA LYS A 352 13.98 5.79 -20.43
C LYS A 352 13.59 6.77 -19.32
N HIS A 353 13.16 6.22 -18.18
CA HIS A 353 12.91 7.01 -16.98
C HIS A 353 14.24 7.53 -16.42
N LYS A 354 14.57 8.80 -16.64
CA LYS A 354 15.78 9.42 -16.12
C LYS A 354 15.54 9.97 -14.71
N GLN A 355 15.51 9.11 -13.71
CA GLN A 355 15.59 9.43 -12.27
C GLN A 355 14.88 10.73 -11.85
N GLY A 356 13.62 10.94 -12.26
CA GLY A 356 12.83 12.11 -11.92
C GLY A 356 13.08 13.36 -12.75
N LYS A 357 13.95 13.31 -13.77
CA LYS A 357 14.06 14.35 -14.80
C LYS A 357 13.26 13.88 -16.01
N PHE A 358 12.16 14.55 -16.28
CA PHE A 358 11.42 14.35 -17.53
C PHE A 358 12.11 15.18 -18.62
N GLU A 359 12.48 14.57 -19.75
CA GLU A 359 12.81 15.33 -20.95
C GLU A 359 11.50 15.91 -21.48
N ILE A 360 11.45 17.21 -21.58
CA ILE A 360 10.37 17.98 -22.19
C ILE A 360 10.88 18.33 -23.56
N GLU A 361 10.29 17.73 -24.62
CA GLU A 361 10.53 18.11 -26.01
C GLU A 361 9.89 19.45 -26.35
#